data_4348d4575b1e3a79befbdcfdcb8f7d4c
#
_entry.id   4348d4575b1e3a79befbdcfdcb8f7d4c
#
_cell.length_a   1.000
_cell.length_b   1.000
_cell.length_c   1.000
_cell.angle_alpha   90.00
_cell.angle_beta   90.00
_cell.angle_gamma   90.00
#
_symmetry.space_group_name_H-M   'P 1'
#
loop_
_entity.id
_entity.type
_entity.pdbx_description
1 polymer ?
#
loop_
_entity_poly.entity_id
_entity_poly.type
_entity_poly.pdbx_seq_one_letter_code
_entity_poly.pdbx_strand_id
1 'polypeptide(L)'
;MICGADEAGRGPVFGALVVAGVLVENDADLIRIGARDSKQLTPIRREVLAKQIKDIVVKYEIMVIPASDIDDLRKVMTLNELEVSVFSKVIEKLKPDICYVDAADVNEVRFGKDILSRLTWKPTMISKHKADQTYPVVGAASILAKTTRDEHVRQIARDLEKKINLPLGSGYPADPLTKKFLKAWVDTYGELPPHTRHSWETAQKLIKRHKTKTLDKF
;
A
#
# COMPACT_ATOMS: atom_id res chain seq x y z
N MET A 1 20.73 5.21 14.50
CA MET A 1 20.04 5.03 13.21
C MET A 1 18.56 5.31 13.36
N ILE A 2 17.98 6.05 12.42
CA ILE A 2 16.59 6.46 12.41
C ILE A 2 15.88 5.73 11.26
N CYS A 3 14.70 5.16 11.53
CA CYS A 3 13.85 4.55 10.51
C CYS A 3 12.54 5.31 10.34
N GLY A 4 12.05 5.42 9.12
CA GLY A 4 10.67 5.78 8.81
C GLY A 4 9.99 4.65 8.07
N ALA A 5 8.71 4.40 8.37
CA ALA A 5 7.91 3.41 7.65
C ALA A 5 6.52 3.94 7.34
N ASP A 6 6.01 3.58 6.15
CA ASP A 6 4.68 3.96 5.65
C ASP A 6 4.16 2.89 4.68
N GLU A 7 2.85 2.92 4.38
CA GLU A 7 2.21 2.03 3.45
C GLU A 7 1.61 2.76 2.24
N ALA A 8 1.33 1.98 1.21
CA ALA A 8 0.51 2.38 0.07
C ALA A 8 -0.39 1.23 -0.37
N GLY A 9 -1.60 1.57 -0.81
CA GLY A 9 -2.49 0.55 -1.34
C GLY A 9 -3.38 -0.13 -0.30
N ARG A 10 -3.67 0.49 0.84
CA ARG A 10 -4.62 -0.03 1.84
C ARG A 10 -6.04 -0.15 1.29
N GLY A 11 -6.56 0.91 0.68
CA GLY A 11 -7.96 1.03 0.26
C GLY A 11 -8.36 0.53 -1.12
N PRO A 12 -7.48 0.39 -2.11
CA PRO A 12 -7.85 -0.07 -3.46
C PRO A 12 -8.46 -1.46 -3.49
N VAL A 13 -9.35 -1.69 -4.47
CA VAL A 13 -9.92 -3.01 -4.78
C VAL A 13 -9.01 -3.83 -5.70
N PHE A 14 -8.03 -3.17 -6.36
CA PHE A 14 -7.02 -3.81 -7.19
C PHE A 14 -5.61 -3.67 -6.63
N GLY A 15 -4.82 -4.72 -6.82
CA GLY A 15 -3.38 -4.71 -6.63
C GLY A 15 -2.92 -4.90 -5.19
N ALA A 16 -1.62 -4.73 -5.01
CA ALA A 16 -0.92 -5.03 -3.77
C ALA A 16 -1.13 -3.98 -2.68
N LEU A 17 -0.96 -4.40 -1.42
CA LEU A 17 -0.56 -3.57 -0.30
C LEU A 17 0.96 -3.52 -0.27
N VAL A 18 1.55 -2.35 -0.17
CA VAL A 18 3.00 -2.15 -0.11
C VAL A 18 3.35 -1.43 1.17
N VAL A 19 4.28 -1.96 1.95
CA VAL A 19 4.88 -1.29 3.10
C VAL A 19 6.36 -1.08 2.79
N ALA A 20 6.83 0.15 2.96
CA ALA A 20 8.24 0.49 2.82
C ALA A 20 8.81 1.04 4.12
N GLY A 21 10.09 0.77 4.35
CA GLY A 21 10.88 1.36 5.41
C GLY A 21 12.20 1.90 4.88
N VAL A 22 12.66 2.98 5.47
CA VAL A 22 13.91 3.68 5.13
C VAL A 22 14.73 3.86 6.40
N LEU A 23 16.02 3.55 6.33
CA LEU A 23 16.99 3.69 7.44
C LEU A 23 18.05 4.73 7.07
N VAL A 24 18.24 5.70 7.94
CA VAL A 24 19.23 6.78 7.78
C VAL A 24 19.99 7.03 9.09
N GLU A 25 21.15 7.69 9.01
CA GLU A 25 21.83 8.23 10.19
C GLU A 25 21.14 9.48 10.72
N ASN A 26 20.72 10.35 9.80
CA ASN A 26 19.96 11.57 10.06
C ASN A 26 19.13 11.98 8.84
N ASP A 27 18.23 12.95 8.99
CA ASP A 27 17.30 13.39 7.95
C ASP A 27 17.86 14.41 6.95
N ALA A 28 19.10 14.89 7.11
CA ALA A 28 19.63 16.04 6.37
C ALA A 28 19.58 15.86 4.85
N ASP A 29 19.97 14.71 4.33
CA ASP A 29 19.95 14.43 2.90
C ASP A 29 18.53 14.25 2.37
N LEU A 30 17.62 13.69 3.15
CA LEU A 30 16.21 13.57 2.79
C LEU A 30 15.53 14.94 2.71
N ILE A 31 15.87 15.84 3.63
CA ILE A 31 15.39 17.24 3.61
C ILE A 31 15.90 17.95 2.36
N ARG A 32 17.20 17.79 2.04
CA ARG A 32 17.86 18.43 0.88
C ARG A 32 17.21 18.04 -0.45
N ILE A 33 16.81 16.79 -0.63
CA ILE A 33 16.13 16.33 -1.85
C ILE A 33 14.63 16.60 -1.86
N GLY A 34 14.06 17.09 -0.74
CA GLY A 34 12.64 17.39 -0.59
C GLY A 34 11.77 16.14 -0.44
N ALA A 35 12.25 15.12 0.25
CA ALA A 35 11.50 13.90 0.55
C ALA A 35 10.43 14.14 1.64
N ARG A 36 9.53 15.08 1.38
CA ARG A 36 8.39 15.45 2.23
C ARG A 36 7.11 15.40 1.43
N ASP A 37 5.98 15.17 2.12
CA ASP A 37 4.62 15.28 1.59
C ASP A 37 4.44 14.68 0.19
N SER A 38 4.53 13.36 0.15
CA SER A 38 4.40 12.56 -1.08
C SER A 38 3.09 12.82 -1.84
N LYS A 39 2.06 13.37 -1.17
CA LYS A 39 0.73 13.67 -1.75
C LYS A 39 0.75 14.90 -2.67
N GLN A 40 1.66 15.84 -2.44
CA GLN A 40 1.83 17.02 -3.29
C GLN A 40 2.73 16.75 -4.51
N LEU A 41 3.38 15.61 -4.58
CA LEU A 41 4.29 15.26 -5.66
C LEU A 41 3.54 14.64 -6.85
N THR A 42 3.89 15.05 -8.06
CA THR A 42 3.44 14.36 -9.28
C THR A 42 4.02 12.94 -9.33
N PRO A 43 3.39 11.99 -10.05
CA PRO A 43 3.94 10.65 -10.21
C PRO A 43 5.37 10.64 -10.75
N ILE A 44 5.68 11.47 -11.74
CA ILE A 44 7.04 11.59 -12.33
C ILE A 44 8.05 12.06 -11.26
N ARG A 45 7.69 13.09 -10.48
CA ARG A 45 8.58 13.59 -9.42
C ARG A 45 8.81 12.54 -8.34
N ARG A 46 7.77 11.75 -7.97
CA ARG A 46 7.92 10.63 -7.03
C ARG A 46 8.90 9.57 -7.52
N GLU A 47 8.85 9.22 -8.82
CA GLU A 47 9.77 8.24 -9.41
C GLU A 47 11.23 8.71 -9.37
N VAL A 48 11.47 9.99 -9.67
CA VAL A 48 12.80 10.59 -9.55
C VAL A 48 13.29 10.56 -8.10
N LEU A 49 12.46 11.01 -7.16
CA LEU A 49 12.80 11.00 -5.74
C LEU A 49 13.01 9.60 -5.20
N ALA A 50 12.21 8.61 -5.63
CA ALA A 50 12.39 7.21 -5.20
C ALA A 50 13.77 6.66 -5.58
N LYS A 51 14.31 7.03 -6.74
CA LYS A 51 15.69 6.68 -7.13
C LYS A 51 16.70 7.37 -6.20
N GLN A 52 16.59 8.69 -6.05
CA GLN A 52 17.49 9.46 -5.19
C GLN A 52 17.48 8.96 -3.75
N ILE A 53 16.30 8.62 -3.18
CA ILE A 53 16.17 8.04 -1.84
C ILE A 53 16.98 6.75 -1.74
N LYS A 54 16.81 5.82 -2.70
CA LYS A 54 17.53 4.54 -2.71
C LYS A 54 19.05 4.70 -2.77
N ASP A 55 19.52 5.77 -3.40
CA ASP A 55 20.98 6.03 -3.55
C ASP A 55 21.61 6.64 -2.30
N ILE A 56 20.84 7.39 -1.47
CA ILE A 56 21.38 8.16 -0.33
C ILE A 56 21.13 7.53 1.04
N VAL A 57 20.18 6.59 1.16
CA VAL A 57 19.85 5.99 2.44
C VAL A 57 20.80 4.85 2.78
N VAL A 58 21.01 4.60 4.08
CA VAL A 58 21.85 3.49 4.55
C VAL A 58 21.25 2.15 4.13
N LYS A 59 19.92 2.02 4.27
CA LYS A 59 19.17 0.82 3.89
C LYS A 59 17.71 1.16 3.66
N TYR A 60 17.05 0.41 2.81
CA TYR A 60 15.60 0.41 2.70
C TYR A 60 15.08 -1.03 2.58
N GLU A 61 13.83 -1.23 2.94
CA GLU A 61 13.11 -2.48 2.78
C GLU A 61 11.73 -2.18 2.21
N ILE A 62 11.29 -2.98 1.24
CA ILE A 62 9.96 -2.86 0.63
C ILE A 62 9.33 -4.25 0.62
N MET A 63 8.17 -4.36 1.24
CA MET A 63 7.35 -5.57 1.19
C MET A 63 6.09 -5.33 0.37
N VAL A 64 5.85 -6.22 -0.58
CA VAL A 64 4.69 -6.19 -1.49
C VAL A 64 3.83 -7.39 -1.16
N ILE A 65 2.59 -7.16 -0.79
CA ILE A 65 1.60 -8.19 -0.48
C ILE A 65 0.58 -8.22 -1.61
N PRO A 66 0.58 -9.23 -2.48
CA PRO A 66 -0.35 -9.36 -3.59
C PRO A 66 -1.81 -9.43 -3.14
N ALA A 67 -2.75 -9.14 -4.04
CA ALA A 67 -4.19 -9.22 -3.74
C ALA A 67 -4.63 -10.61 -3.28
N SER A 68 -4.09 -11.68 -3.86
CA SER A 68 -4.34 -13.07 -3.44
C SER A 68 -3.96 -13.33 -1.99
N ASP A 69 -2.75 -12.89 -1.62
CA ASP A 69 -2.22 -13.10 -0.26
C ASP A 69 -3.00 -12.27 0.77
N ILE A 70 -3.43 -11.05 0.39
CA ILE A 70 -4.32 -10.24 1.23
C ILE A 70 -5.62 -10.99 1.48
N ASP A 71 -6.25 -11.55 0.44
CA ASP A 71 -7.50 -12.28 0.56
C ASP A 71 -7.35 -13.54 1.43
N ASP A 72 -6.25 -14.28 1.29
CA ASP A 72 -5.98 -15.47 2.11
C ASP A 72 -5.71 -15.12 3.58
N LEU A 73 -4.88 -14.11 3.83
CA LEU A 73 -4.57 -13.66 5.19
C LEU A 73 -5.80 -13.08 5.90
N ARG A 74 -6.68 -12.40 5.17
CA ARG A 74 -7.92 -11.85 5.73
C ARG A 74 -8.96 -12.89 6.14
N LYS A 75 -8.77 -14.16 5.81
CA LYS A 75 -9.60 -15.25 6.35
C LYS A 75 -9.31 -15.53 7.83
N VAL A 76 -8.11 -15.17 8.31
CA VAL A 76 -7.63 -15.48 9.67
C VAL A 76 -7.22 -14.25 10.48
N MET A 77 -7.11 -13.07 9.86
CA MET A 77 -6.75 -11.82 10.53
C MET A 77 -7.43 -10.61 9.90
N THR A 78 -7.52 -9.53 10.66
CA THR A 78 -8.00 -8.22 10.17
C THR A 78 -6.95 -7.54 9.30
N LEU A 79 -7.36 -6.53 8.52
CA LEU A 79 -6.41 -5.74 7.73
C LEU A 79 -5.38 -5.00 8.61
N ASN A 80 -5.81 -4.50 9.78
CA ASN A 80 -4.91 -3.85 10.75
C ASN A 80 -3.85 -4.82 11.27
N GLU A 81 -4.22 -6.05 11.62
CA GLU A 81 -3.27 -7.08 12.07
C GLU A 81 -2.28 -7.48 10.96
N LEU A 82 -2.76 -7.54 9.70
CA LEU A 82 -1.90 -7.76 8.55
C LEU A 82 -0.88 -6.63 8.41
N GLU A 83 -1.32 -5.36 8.47
CA GLU A 83 -0.43 -4.20 8.40
C GLU A 83 0.59 -4.20 9.53
N VAL A 84 0.18 -4.38 10.77
CA VAL A 84 1.09 -4.53 11.91
C VAL A 84 2.13 -5.61 11.66
N SER A 85 1.72 -6.77 11.11
CA SER A 85 2.65 -7.86 10.77
C SER A 85 3.68 -7.46 9.71
N VAL A 86 3.23 -6.76 8.66
CA VAL A 86 4.12 -6.36 7.56
C VAL A 86 5.07 -5.24 8.00
N PHE A 87 4.56 -4.21 8.72
CA PHE A 87 5.40 -3.16 9.32
C PHE A 87 6.47 -3.74 10.23
N SER A 88 6.09 -4.68 11.11
CA SER A 88 7.05 -5.35 12.00
C SER A 88 8.16 -6.05 11.22
N LYS A 89 7.83 -6.77 10.14
CA LYS A 89 8.83 -7.45 9.30
C LYS A 89 9.77 -6.49 8.59
N VAL A 90 9.26 -5.36 8.10
CA VAL A 90 10.07 -4.31 7.45
C VAL A 90 11.05 -3.71 8.49
N ILE A 91 10.53 -3.33 9.66
CA ILE A 91 11.33 -2.71 10.73
C ILE A 91 12.35 -3.72 11.30
N GLU A 92 11.98 -5.00 11.45
CA GLU A 92 12.88 -6.07 11.90
C GLU A 92 14.11 -6.21 11.01
N LYS A 93 13.96 -6.04 9.68
CA LYS A 93 15.07 -6.10 8.73
C LYS A 93 15.97 -4.86 8.76
N LEU A 94 15.43 -3.71 9.16
CA LEU A 94 16.16 -2.44 9.23
C LEU A 94 16.91 -2.26 10.55
N LYS A 95 16.38 -2.76 11.66
CA LYS A 95 16.95 -2.70 13.02
C LYS A 95 17.36 -1.29 13.47
N PRO A 96 16.43 -0.30 13.47
CA PRO A 96 16.74 1.06 13.92
C PRO A 96 16.82 1.19 15.43
N ASP A 97 17.44 2.30 15.91
CA ASP A 97 17.37 2.73 17.31
C ASP A 97 16.04 3.49 17.58
N ILE A 98 15.63 4.31 16.61
CA ILE A 98 14.38 5.10 16.63
C ILE A 98 13.60 4.78 15.36
N CYS A 99 12.28 4.52 15.52
CA CYS A 99 11.40 4.25 14.40
C CYS A 99 10.17 5.16 14.43
N TYR A 100 9.96 5.89 13.34
CA TYR A 100 8.77 6.68 13.06
C TYR A 100 7.87 5.94 12.10
N VAL A 101 6.57 5.81 12.40
CA VAL A 101 5.61 5.14 11.51
C VAL A 101 4.39 6.01 11.25
N ASP A 102 3.92 6.05 10.00
CA ASP A 102 2.58 6.57 9.71
C ASP A 102 1.55 5.54 10.15
N ALA A 103 0.62 5.96 11.04
CA ALA A 103 -0.31 5.04 11.64
C ALA A 103 -1.46 4.71 10.69
N ALA A 104 -1.55 3.45 10.28
CA ALA A 104 -2.65 2.92 9.47
C ALA A 104 -3.94 2.68 10.30
N ASP A 105 -3.84 2.59 11.62
CA ASP A 105 -4.95 2.39 12.54
C ASP A 105 -5.54 3.74 13.00
N VAL A 106 -6.82 3.77 13.37
CA VAL A 106 -7.47 4.94 13.99
C VAL A 106 -6.84 5.32 15.34
N ASN A 107 -6.21 4.38 16.03
CA ASN A 107 -5.46 4.58 17.26
C ASN A 107 -3.96 4.46 17.01
N GLU A 108 -3.29 5.59 16.83
CA GLU A 108 -1.86 5.66 16.53
C GLU A 108 -0.98 5.02 17.62
N VAL A 109 -1.37 5.17 18.90
CA VAL A 109 -0.59 4.62 20.03
C VAL A 109 -0.68 3.09 20.05
N ARG A 110 -1.88 2.54 19.81
CA ARG A 110 -2.09 1.09 19.71
C ARG A 110 -1.27 0.51 18.57
N PHE A 111 -1.32 1.12 17.38
CA PHE A 111 -0.58 0.67 16.20
C PHE A 111 0.92 0.55 16.47
N GLY A 112 1.52 1.58 17.07
CA GLY A 112 2.93 1.54 17.46
C GLY A 112 3.26 0.48 18.49
N LYS A 113 2.40 0.28 19.52
CA LYS A 113 2.56 -0.76 20.53
C LYS A 113 2.47 -2.17 19.93
N ASP A 114 1.52 -2.40 19.04
CA ASP A 114 1.31 -3.69 18.38
C ASP A 114 2.48 -4.07 17.49
N ILE A 115 3.04 -3.10 16.73
CA ILE A 115 4.29 -3.30 15.98
C ILE A 115 5.43 -3.64 16.95
N LEU A 116 5.63 -2.82 17.98
CA LEU A 116 6.73 -2.98 18.94
C LEU A 116 6.65 -4.33 19.65
N SER A 117 5.45 -4.85 19.93
CA SER A 117 5.27 -6.16 20.59
C SER A 117 5.84 -7.33 19.77
N ARG A 118 5.88 -7.19 18.45
CA ARG A 118 6.32 -8.23 17.50
C ARG A 118 7.81 -8.18 17.18
N LEU A 119 8.52 -7.11 17.59
CA LEU A 119 9.96 -6.97 17.33
C LEU A 119 10.79 -7.71 18.39
N THR A 120 11.90 -8.30 17.94
CA THR A 120 12.84 -9.02 18.82
C THR A 120 13.64 -8.09 19.73
N TRP A 121 13.77 -6.82 19.37
CA TRP A 121 14.34 -5.75 20.21
C TRP A 121 13.34 -4.60 20.36
N LYS A 122 13.63 -3.61 21.18
CA LYS A 122 12.70 -2.52 21.49
C LYS A 122 13.30 -1.16 21.09
N PRO A 123 13.15 -0.74 19.80
CA PRO A 123 13.50 0.62 19.41
C PRO A 123 12.58 1.65 20.07
N THR A 124 13.01 2.90 20.14
CA THR A 124 12.08 3.99 20.45
C THR A 124 11.07 4.11 19.32
N MET A 125 9.79 3.79 19.58
CA MET A 125 8.71 3.79 18.58
C MET A 125 7.87 5.06 18.69
N ILE A 126 7.74 5.79 17.57
CA ILE A 126 6.92 6.98 17.43
C ILE A 126 5.92 6.73 16.32
N SER A 127 4.66 6.48 16.69
CA SER A 127 3.57 6.23 15.76
C SER A 127 2.63 7.44 15.77
N LYS A 128 2.41 8.04 14.60
CA LYS A 128 1.61 9.26 14.40
C LYS A 128 0.81 9.20 13.12
N HIS A 129 -0.38 9.79 13.13
CA HIS A 129 -1.11 10.08 11.90
C HIS A 129 -0.41 11.18 11.11
N LYS A 130 -0.36 11.04 9.80
CA LYS A 130 0.29 11.97 8.86
C LYS A 130 1.78 12.19 9.19
N ALA A 131 2.44 11.13 9.66
CA ALA A 131 3.86 11.16 9.96
C ALA A 131 4.70 11.44 8.69
N ASP A 132 4.20 11.06 7.50
CA ASP A 132 4.78 11.35 6.19
C ASP A 132 4.94 12.86 5.92
N GLN A 133 4.12 13.71 6.54
CA GLN A 133 4.19 15.17 6.42
C GLN A 133 5.14 15.80 7.44
N THR A 134 5.35 15.15 8.57
CA THR A 134 6.12 15.68 9.70
C THR A 134 7.57 15.22 9.68
N TYR A 135 7.80 13.93 9.39
CA TYR A 135 9.11 13.30 9.46
C TYR A 135 9.63 12.95 8.07
N PRO A 136 10.74 13.57 7.61
CA PRO A 136 11.30 13.33 6.27
C PRO A 136 11.59 11.86 5.98
N VAL A 137 12.03 11.09 6.97
CA VAL A 137 12.30 9.67 6.85
C VAL A 137 11.02 8.85 6.58
N VAL A 138 9.87 9.25 7.14
CA VAL A 138 8.55 8.64 6.82
C VAL A 138 8.07 9.10 5.45
N GLY A 139 8.26 10.38 5.10
CA GLY A 139 8.00 10.89 3.76
C GLY A 139 8.76 10.12 2.67
N ALA A 140 10.01 9.78 2.92
CA ALA A 140 10.83 8.95 2.03
C ALA A 140 10.25 7.53 1.90
N ALA A 141 9.86 6.89 3.01
CA ALA A 141 9.20 5.58 2.99
C ALA A 141 7.88 5.63 2.20
N SER A 142 7.06 6.67 2.42
CA SER A 142 5.83 6.94 1.68
C SER A 142 6.04 7.01 0.16
N ILE A 143 7.09 7.73 -0.27
CA ILE A 143 7.46 7.83 -1.68
C ILE A 143 7.82 6.46 -2.25
N LEU A 144 8.62 5.65 -1.55
CA LEU A 144 8.99 4.31 -2.00
C LEU A 144 7.77 3.39 -2.09
N ALA A 145 6.91 3.38 -1.05
CA ALA A 145 5.70 2.56 -1.03
C ALA A 145 4.75 2.93 -2.19
N LYS A 146 4.47 4.22 -2.38
CA LYS A 146 3.57 4.72 -3.43
C LYS A 146 4.12 4.46 -4.83
N THR A 147 5.41 4.70 -5.06
CA THR A 147 6.04 4.46 -6.37
C THR A 147 6.01 2.98 -6.73
N THR A 148 6.32 2.11 -5.78
CA THR A 148 6.26 0.64 -5.98
C THR A 148 4.83 0.18 -6.26
N ARG A 149 3.86 0.65 -5.48
CA ARG A 149 2.43 0.33 -5.67
C ARG A 149 1.94 0.80 -7.04
N ASP A 150 2.25 2.03 -7.43
CA ASP A 150 1.79 2.62 -8.69
C ASP A 150 2.36 1.86 -9.90
N GLU A 151 3.60 1.38 -9.82
CA GLU A 151 4.18 0.53 -10.86
C GLU A 151 3.45 -0.82 -10.97
N HIS A 152 3.13 -1.47 -9.85
CA HIS A 152 2.31 -2.69 -9.86
C HIS A 152 0.94 -2.48 -10.51
N VAL A 153 0.27 -1.37 -10.20
CA VAL A 153 -1.04 -1.06 -10.82
C VAL A 153 -0.89 -0.80 -12.32
N ARG A 154 0.16 -0.10 -12.76
CA ARG A 154 0.44 0.08 -14.20
C ARG A 154 0.66 -1.25 -14.93
N GLN A 155 1.36 -2.20 -14.31
CA GLN A 155 1.56 -3.53 -14.89
C GLN A 155 0.24 -4.28 -15.02
N ILE A 156 -0.59 -4.30 -13.97
CA ILE A 156 -1.93 -4.89 -14.00
C ILE A 156 -2.78 -4.24 -15.10
N ALA A 157 -2.77 -2.93 -15.20
CA ALA A 157 -3.52 -2.20 -16.21
C ALA A 157 -3.10 -2.59 -17.64
N ARG A 158 -1.80 -2.65 -17.92
CA ARG A 158 -1.29 -3.06 -19.25
C ARG A 158 -1.81 -4.42 -19.70
N ASP A 159 -1.97 -5.36 -18.75
CA ASP A 159 -2.38 -6.73 -19.05
C ASP A 159 -3.91 -6.87 -19.18
N LEU A 160 -4.65 -6.14 -18.35
CA LEU A 160 -6.10 -6.29 -18.28
C LEU A 160 -6.88 -5.36 -19.21
N GLU A 161 -6.41 -4.11 -19.41
CA GLU A 161 -7.13 -3.12 -20.22
C GLU A 161 -7.29 -3.56 -21.69
N LYS A 162 -6.29 -4.26 -22.23
CA LYS A 162 -6.33 -4.80 -23.61
C LYS A 162 -7.45 -5.81 -23.82
N LYS A 163 -7.86 -6.54 -22.76
CA LYS A 163 -8.84 -7.62 -22.85
C LYS A 163 -10.26 -7.13 -23.04
N ILE A 164 -10.58 -5.95 -22.52
CA ILE A 164 -11.94 -5.36 -22.60
C ILE A 164 -11.95 -3.94 -23.20
N ASN A 165 -10.78 -3.43 -23.61
CA ASN A 165 -10.60 -2.10 -24.18
C ASN A 165 -11.19 -0.97 -23.32
N LEU A 166 -10.93 -1.01 -22.02
CA LEU A 166 -11.36 0.00 -21.03
C LEU A 166 -10.22 0.29 -20.07
N PRO A 167 -10.06 1.57 -19.61
CA PRO A 167 -9.08 1.91 -18.60
C PRO A 167 -9.47 1.34 -17.23
N LEU A 168 -8.49 0.75 -16.53
CA LEU A 168 -8.66 0.21 -15.18
C LEU A 168 -8.90 1.32 -14.14
N GLY A 169 -8.35 2.50 -14.38
CA GLY A 169 -8.40 3.62 -13.45
C GLY A 169 -7.40 3.49 -12.29
N SER A 170 -7.69 4.15 -11.18
CA SER A 170 -6.79 4.20 -10.02
C SER A 170 -6.77 2.93 -9.16
N GLY A 171 -7.73 2.03 -9.38
CA GLY A 171 -7.94 0.84 -8.57
C GLY A 171 -8.75 1.07 -7.28
N TYR A 172 -9.15 2.31 -6.97
CA TYR A 172 -9.96 2.60 -5.79
C TYR A 172 -11.46 2.38 -6.04
N PRO A 173 -12.20 1.89 -5.03
CA PRO A 173 -13.65 1.67 -5.15
C PRO A 173 -14.47 2.93 -5.47
N ALA A 174 -13.97 4.11 -5.12
CA ALA A 174 -14.66 5.38 -5.41
C ALA A 174 -14.47 5.83 -6.86
N ASP A 175 -13.42 5.39 -7.55
CA ASP A 175 -13.08 5.81 -8.90
C ASP A 175 -14.12 5.31 -9.93
N PRO A 176 -14.75 6.20 -10.72
CA PRO A 176 -15.71 5.83 -11.75
C PRO A 176 -15.11 4.92 -12.83
N LEU A 177 -13.85 5.11 -13.22
CA LEU A 177 -13.17 4.27 -14.21
C LEU A 177 -13.00 2.85 -13.68
N THR A 178 -12.53 2.70 -12.45
CA THR A 178 -12.39 1.41 -11.79
C THR A 178 -13.73 0.68 -11.67
N LYS A 179 -14.81 1.38 -11.31
CA LYS A 179 -16.15 0.80 -11.25
C LYS A 179 -16.64 0.32 -12.63
N LYS A 180 -16.43 1.14 -13.66
CA LYS A 180 -16.80 0.80 -15.04
C LYS A 180 -16.02 -0.41 -15.55
N PHE A 181 -14.72 -0.44 -15.30
CA PHE A 181 -13.84 -1.55 -15.64
C PHE A 181 -14.29 -2.87 -14.99
N LEU A 182 -14.44 -2.86 -13.66
CA LEU A 182 -14.88 -4.03 -12.89
C LEU A 182 -16.23 -4.57 -13.41
N LYS A 183 -17.21 -3.66 -13.65
CA LYS A 183 -18.52 -4.05 -14.13
C LYS A 183 -18.44 -4.68 -15.51
N ALA A 184 -17.74 -4.05 -16.47
CA ALA A 184 -17.58 -4.57 -17.82
C ALA A 184 -16.88 -5.92 -17.85
N TRP A 185 -15.86 -6.09 -17.00
CA TRP A 185 -15.16 -7.37 -16.88
C TRP A 185 -16.09 -8.48 -16.39
N VAL A 186 -16.82 -8.25 -15.31
CA VAL A 186 -17.76 -9.25 -14.75
C VAL A 186 -18.90 -9.53 -15.73
N ASP A 187 -19.41 -8.53 -16.43
CA ASP A 187 -20.45 -8.72 -17.46
C ASP A 187 -19.93 -9.58 -18.65
N THR A 188 -18.62 -9.53 -18.96
CA THR A 188 -18.00 -10.25 -20.08
C THR A 188 -17.59 -11.68 -19.68
N TYR A 189 -16.95 -11.83 -18.51
CA TYR A 189 -16.31 -13.09 -18.13
C TYR A 189 -17.04 -13.86 -17.01
N GLY A 190 -18.01 -13.24 -16.34
CA GLY A 190 -18.77 -13.86 -15.23
C GLY A 190 -17.99 -13.97 -13.92
N GLU A 191 -16.75 -13.51 -13.88
CA GLU A 191 -15.84 -13.55 -12.72
C GLU A 191 -15.13 -12.23 -12.50
N LEU A 192 -14.50 -12.06 -11.32
CA LEU A 192 -13.69 -10.88 -11.03
C LEU A 192 -12.36 -10.93 -11.81
N PRO A 193 -11.84 -9.77 -12.26
CA PRO A 193 -10.54 -9.74 -12.93
C PRO A 193 -9.41 -10.18 -12.01
N PRO A 194 -8.31 -10.74 -12.57
CA PRO A 194 -7.09 -11.02 -11.82
C PRO A 194 -6.61 -9.81 -11.02
N HIS A 195 -5.93 -10.05 -9.91
CA HIS A 195 -5.44 -9.02 -8.98
C HIS A 195 -6.52 -8.19 -8.27
N THR A 196 -7.80 -8.59 -8.35
CA THR A 196 -8.88 -8.02 -7.53
C THR A 196 -8.82 -8.61 -6.12
N ARG A 197 -9.03 -7.76 -5.12
CA ARG A 197 -9.19 -8.20 -3.73
C ARG A 197 -10.63 -8.65 -3.51
N HIS A 198 -10.87 -9.95 -3.53
CA HIS A 198 -12.19 -10.58 -3.40
C HIS A 198 -12.84 -10.31 -2.04
N SER A 199 -12.03 -10.11 -1.00
CA SER A 199 -12.50 -9.77 0.35
C SER A 199 -13.03 -8.33 0.48
N TRP A 200 -12.86 -7.47 -0.53
CA TRP A 200 -13.41 -6.11 -0.54
C TRP A 200 -14.90 -6.10 -0.84
N GLU A 201 -15.65 -5.32 -0.07
CA GLU A 201 -17.10 -5.22 -0.21
C GLU A 201 -17.56 -4.87 -1.63
N THR A 202 -16.82 -4.00 -2.31
CA THR A 202 -17.10 -3.62 -3.72
C THR A 202 -17.05 -4.82 -4.65
N ALA A 203 -16.05 -5.69 -4.52
CA ALA A 203 -15.90 -6.90 -5.31
C ALA A 203 -17.02 -7.90 -4.99
N GLN A 204 -17.29 -8.13 -3.70
CA GLN A 204 -18.34 -9.04 -3.24
C GLN A 204 -19.73 -8.62 -3.71
N LYS A 205 -20.07 -7.32 -3.58
CA LYS A 205 -21.36 -6.78 -4.06
C LYS A 205 -21.52 -6.92 -5.56
N LEU A 206 -20.45 -6.70 -6.32
CA LEU A 206 -20.49 -6.81 -7.77
C LEU A 206 -20.76 -8.24 -8.22
N ILE A 207 -20.01 -9.22 -7.72
CA ILE A 207 -20.18 -10.62 -8.12
C ILE A 207 -21.55 -11.18 -7.67
N LYS A 208 -22.04 -10.79 -6.49
CA LYS A 208 -23.37 -11.17 -6.01
C LYS A 208 -24.48 -10.65 -6.93
N ARG A 209 -24.42 -9.38 -7.33
CA ARG A 209 -25.39 -8.78 -8.27
C ARG A 209 -25.39 -9.45 -9.63
N HIS A 210 -24.21 -9.82 -10.14
CA HIS A 210 -24.10 -10.51 -11.42
C HIS A 210 -24.77 -11.89 -11.35
N LYS A 211 -24.49 -12.68 -10.32
CA LYS A 211 -25.12 -14.01 -10.12
C LYS A 211 -26.64 -13.92 -10.01
N THR A 212 -27.19 -12.96 -9.26
CA THR A 212 -28.65 -12.77 -9.16
C THR A 212 -29.27 -12.46 -10.53
N LYS A 213 -28.70 -11.54 -11.31
CA LYS A 213 -29.21 -11.21 -12.65
C LYS A 213 -29.15 -12.37 -13.65
N THR A 214 -28.22 -13.30 -13.45
CA THR A 214 -28.10 -14.49 -14.32
C THR A 214 -29.19 -15.49 -13.97
N LEU A 215 -29.54 -15.64 -12.69
CA LEU A 215 -30.64 -16.53 -12.24
C LEU A 215 -32.02 -16.03 -12.68
N ASP A 216 -32.25 -14.71 -12.70
CA ASP A 216 -33.53 -14.10 -13.12
C ASP A 216 -33.81 -14.24 -14.64
N LYS A 217 -32.85 -14.79 -15.41
CA LYS A 217 -33.00 -15.02 -16.86
C LYS A 217 -33.41 -16.46 -17.23
N PHE A 218 -33.53 -17.32 -16.24
CA PHE A 218 -34.05 -18.70 -16.34
C PHE A 218 -35.42 -18.83 -15.71
#